data_e00af0c98b824e7025d330ae56597069
#
_entry.id   e00af0c98b824e7025d330ae56597069
#
_cell.length_a   1.000
_cell.length_b   1.000
_cell.length_c   1.000
_cell.angle_alpha   90.00
_cell.angle_beta   90.00
_cell.angle_gamma   90.00
#
_symmetry.space_group_name_H-M   'P 1'
#
loop_
_entity.id
_entity.type
_entity.pdbx_description
1 polymer ?
#
loop_
_entity_poly.entity_id
_entity_poly.type
_entity_poly.pdbx_seq_one_letter_code
_entity_poly.pdbx_strand_id
1 'polypeptide(L)'
;MWIVDDDPSIRFVLEKALARERLPTRSFSHAGEALQALTQAAQGAAGQAPQALVSDIRMPGGSGLELLAQIKARLPSLPVIIMTAYSDLDSAVAAFQGGAFEYLPKPFDVPQAVALIRRAMQENPRPPHTPPP
;
A
#
# COMPACT_ATOMS: atom_id res chain seq x y z
N MET A 1 -1.72 8.47 0.00
CA MET A 1 -2.07 7.08 0.29
C MET A 1 -2.62 6.44 -0.96
N TRP A 2 -2.06 5.33 -1.40
CA TRP A 2 -2.50 4.64 -2.59
C TRP A 2 -3.16 3.32 -2.23
N ILE A 3 -4.22 2.96 -2.94
CA ILE A 3 -4.97 1.73 -2.72
C ILE A 3 -5.00 0.96 -4.03
N VAL A 4 -4.59 -0.29 -4.01
CA VAL A 4 -4.57 -1.13 -5.21
C VAL A 4 -5.40 -2.37 -4.92
N ASP A 5 -6.53 -2.50 -5.59
CA ASP A 5 -7.41 -3.65 -5.42
C ASP A 5 -8.35 -3.69 -6.62
N ASP A 6 -8.59 -4.86 -7.17
CA ASP A 6 -9.49 -5.00 -8.28
C ASP A 6 -10.96 -4.98 -7.86
N ASP A 7 -11.23 -5.07 -6.57
CA ASP A 7 -12.59 -5.05 -6.05
C ASP A 7 -13.01 -3.60 -5.75
N PRO A 8 -13.96 -3.06 -6.50
CA PRO A 8 -14.38 -1.67 -6.26
C PRO A 8 -15.01 -1.46 -4.89
N SER A 9 -15.60 -2.49 -4.31
CA SER A 9 -16.18 -2.35 -2.97
C SER A 9 -15.11 -2.10 -1.93
N ILE A 10 -14.01 -2.79 -2.03
CA ILE A 10 -12.90 -2.60 -1.09
C ILE A 10 -12.30 -1.20 -1.27
N ARG A 11 -12.10 -0.77 -2.51
CA ARG A 11 -11.58 0.57 -2.75
C ARG A 11 -12.51 1.62 -2.17
N PHE A 12 -13.82 1.45 -2.37
CA PHE A 12 -14.80 2.40 -1.88
C PHE A 12 -14.79 2.51 -0.36
N VAL A 13 -14.76 1.37 0.31
CA VAL A 13 -14.74 1.33 1.78
C VAL A 13 -13.51 2.04 2.31
N LEU A 14 -12.35 1.74 1.77
CA LEU A 14 -11.12 2.36 2.24
C LEU A 14 -11.06 3.84 1.90
N GLU A 15 -11.51 4.22 0.71
CA GLU A 15 -11.53 5.64 0.34
C GLU A 15 -12.40 6.45 1.28
N LYS A 16 -13.57 5.91 1.62
CA LYS A 16 -14.46 6.61 2.51
C LYS A 16 -13.89 6.71 3.92
N ALA A 17 -13.31 5.64 4.41
CA ALA A 17 -12.74 5.63 5.74
C ALA A 17 -11.58 6.60 5.86
N LEU A 18 -10.73 6.64 4.83
CA LEU A 18 -9.57 7.54 4.86
C LEU A 18 -9.98 8.99 4.64
N ALA A 19 -11.03 9.22 3.87
CA ALA A 19 -11.55 10.58 3.70
C ALA A 19 -12.03 11.16 5.03
N ARG A 20 -12.59 10.33 5.89
CA ARG A 20 -12.99 10.79 7.21
C ARG A 20 -11.81 11.21 8.06
N GLU A 21 -10.66 10.62 7.78
CA GLU A 21 -9.42 10.97 8.48
C GLU A 21 -8.67 12.09 7.78
N ARG A 22 -9.25 12.65 6.73
CA ARG A 22 -8.64 13.71 5.94
C ARG A 22 -7.35 13.28 5.27
N LEU A 23 -7.29 12.01 4.89
CA LEU A 23 -6.13 11.45 4.20
C LEU A 23 -6.47 11.32 2.72
N PRO A 24 -5.79 12.04 1.85
CA PRO A 24 -6.06 11.93 0.41
C PRO A 24 -5.66 10.55 -0.09
N THR A 25 -6.48 10.02 -0.99
CA THR A 25 -6.24 8.68 -1.53
C THR A 25 -6.28 8.71 -3.04
N ARG A 26 -5.58 7.75 -3.62
CA ARG A 26 -5.65 7.48 -5.05
C ARG A 26 -5.78 5.97 -5.20
N SER A 27 -6.71 5.54 -6.02
CA SER A 27 -7.03 4.11 -6.15
C SER A 27 -6.70 3.59 -7.52
N PHE A 28 -6.30 2.33 -7.56
CA PHE A 28 -5.96 1.65 -8.81
C PHE A 28 -6.66 0.30 -8.82
N SER A 29 -7.12 -0.13 -9.98
CA SER A 29 -7.80 -1.41 -10.10
C SER A 29 -6.87 -2.56 -10.46
N HIS A 30 -5.65 -2.25 -10.89
CA HIS A 30 -4.67 -3.30 -11.15
C HIS A 30 -3.27 -2.83 -10.82
N ALA A 31 -2.40 -3.80 -10.64
CA ALA A 31 -1.00 -3.53 -10.32
C ALA A 31 -0.30 -2.72 -11.42
N GLY A 32 -0.65 -2.97 -12.67
CA GLY A 32 -0.02 -2.26 -13.78
C GLY A 32 -0.22 -0.77 -13.73
N GLU A 33 -1.42 -0.34 -13.37
CA GLU A 33 -1.71 1.09 -13.23
C GLU A 33 -0.89 1.71 -12.11
N ALA A 34 -0.81 0.99 -10.99
CA ALA A 34 -0.05 1.48 -9.86
C ALA A 34 1.43 1.56 -10.18
N LEU A 35 1.96 0.58 -10.90
CA LEU A 35 3.36 0.60 -11.30
C LEU A 35 3.68 1.76 -12.23
N GLN A 36 2.76 2.07 -13.13
CA GLN A 36 2.95 3.19 -14.02
C GLN A 36 3.03 4.49 -13.24
N ALA A 37 2.13 4.69 -12.31
CA ALA A 37 2.13 5.88 -11.47
C ALA A 37 3.38 5.92 -10.59
N LEU A 38 3.82 4.76 -10.11
CA LEU A 38 5.00 4.68 -9.28
C LEU A 38 6.25 5.05 -10.06
N THR A 39 6.34 4.62 -11.30
CA THR A 39 7.46 4.97 -12.16
C THR A 39 7.53 6.48 -12.36
N GLN A 40 6.40 7.12 -12.57
CA GLN A 40 6.36 8.56 -12.73
C GLN A 40 6.79 9.26 -11.45
N ALA A 41 6.37 8.75 -10.30
CA ALA A 41 6.76 9.35 -9.02
C ALA A 41 8.26 9.19 -8.79
N ALA A 42 8.80 8.04 -9.13
CA ALA A 42 10.23 7.79 -8.93
C ALA A 42 11.09 8.60 -9.88
N GLN A 43 10.52 9.07 -10.99
CA GLN A 43 11.26 9.88 -11.94
C GLN A 43 11.29 11.35 -11.56
N GLY A 44 10.92 11.66 -10.36
CA GLY A 44 11.08 13.02 -9.91
C GLY A 44 9.84 13.85 -9.89
N ALA A 45 8.67 13.25 -10.07
CA ALA A 45 7.45 14.00 -9.90
C ALA A 45 7.25 14.17 -8.41
N ALA A 46 8.01 15.05 -7.85
CA ALA A 46 8.05 15.22 -6.42
C ALA A 46 6.67 15.49 -5.89
N GLY A 47 6.35 14.95 -4.77
CA GLY A 47 5.04 15.14 -4.18
C GLY A 47 4.00 14.18 -4.68
N GLN A 48 4.34 13.37 -5.67
CA GLN A 48 3.39 12.41 -6.18
C GLN A 48 3.53 11.05 -5.55
N ALA A 49 4.63 10.78 -4.89
CA ALA A 49 4.80 9.50 -4.22
C ALA A 49 3.90 9.42 -3.00
N PRO A 50 3.24 8.30 -2.75
CA PRO A 50 2.38 8.18 -1.59
C PRO A 50 3.19 7.99 -0.33
N GLN A 51 2.58 8.21 0.81
CA GLN A 51 3.21 7.95 2.09
C GLN A 51 3.03 6.50 2.52
N ALA A 52 2.09 5.79 1.95
CA ALA A 52 1.86 4.39 2.20
C ALA A 52 1.02 3.82 1.07
N LEU A 53 1.05 2.52 0.91
CA LEU A 53 0.30 1.84 -0.14
C LEU A 53 -0.31 0.57 0.42
N VAL A 54 -1.59 0.34 0.11
CA VAL A 54 -2.27 -0.89 0.47
C VAL A 54 -2.59 -1.62 -0.82
N SER A 55 -2.22 -2.88 -0.92
CA SER A 55 -2.46 -3.66 -2.14
C SER A 55 -3.03 -5.02 -1.82
N ASP A 56 -4.02 -5.43 -2.59
CA ASP A 56 -4.49 -6.80 -2.56
C ASP A 56 -3.38 -7.70 -3.11
N ILE A 57 -3.27 -8.90 -2.57
CA ILE A 57 -2.22 -9.80 -3.00
C ILE A 57 -2.58 -10.52 -4.29
N ARG A 58 -3.84 -10.73 -4.56
CA ARG A 58 -4.28 -11.45 -5.76
C ARG A 58 -5.08 -10.54 -6.64
N MET A 59 -4.56 -10.23 -7.80
CA MET A 59 -5.23 -9.36 -8.77
C MET A 59 -5.02 -9.92 -10.17
N PRO A 60 -5.99 -9.71 -11.06
CA PRO A 60 -5.80 -10.12 -12.46
C PRO A 60 -4.62 -9.37 -13.06
N GLY A 61 -3.83 -10.05 -13.83
CA GLY A 61 -2.73 -9.43 -14.54
C GLY A 61 -1.49 -9.17 -13.72
N GLY A 62 -1.48 -9.61 -12.47
CA GLY A 62 -0.31 -9.45 -11.63
C GLY A 62 -0.65 -9.69 -10.18
N SER A 63 0.33 -9.82 -9.34
CA SER A 63 0.08 -10.06 -7.92
C SER A 63 0.60 -8.90 -7.08
N GLY A 64 0.06 -8.80 -5.89
CA GLY A 64 0.54 -7.81 -4.94
C GLY A 64 1.98 -8.05 -4.55
N LEU A 65 2.43 -9.30 -4.60
CA LEU A 65 3.84 -9.61 -4.30
C LEU A 65 4.77 -9.05 -5.38
N GLU A 66 4.36 -9.14 -6.63
CA GLU A 66 5.15 -8.54 -7.71
C GLU A 66 5.18 -7.03 -7.57
N LEU A 67 4.05 -6.44 -7.24
CA LEU A 67 3.98 -5.01 -7.02
C LEU A 67 4.89 -4.61 -5.86
N LEU A 68 4.88 -5.38 -4.79
CA LEU A 68 5.74 -5.13 -3.64
C LEU A 68 7.20 -5.15 -4.02
N ALA A 69 7.62 -6.13 -4.83
CA ALA A 69 9.00 -6.22 -5.27
C ALA A 69 9.40 -5.00 -6.07
N GLN A 70 8.53 -4.53 -6.95
CA GLN A 70 8.82 -3.35 -7.76
C GLN A 70 8.89 -2.09 -6.91
N ILE A 71 8.02 -1.98 -5.91
CA ILE A 71 8.05 -0.84 -5.02
C ILE A 71 9.35 -0.82 -4.22
N LYS A 72 9.76 -1.97 -3.72
CA LYS A 72 10.99 -2.03 -2.92
C LYS A 72 12.22 -1.70 -3.76
N ALA A 73 12.16 -2.00 -5.06
CA ALA A 73 13.26 -1.67 -5.94
C ALA A 73 13.33 -0.17 -6.23
N ARG A 74 12.19 0.51 -6.28
CA ARG A 74 12.15 1.91 -6.68
C ARG A 74 12.00 2.87 -5.53
N LEU A 75 11.18 2.53 -4.53
CA LEU A 75 10.92 3.37 -3.37
C LEU A 75 11.03 2.52 -2.13
N PRO A 76 12.24 2.13 -1.74
CA PRO A 76 12.41 1.17 -0.65
C PRO A 76 11.89 1.64 0.71
N SER A 77 11.72 2.92 0.90
CA SER A 77 11.20 3.41 2.18
C SER A 77 9.69 3.53 2.21
N LEU A 78 9.01 3.24 1.11
CA LEU A 78 7.56 3.32 1.07
C LEU A 78 6.97 2.11 1.80
N PRO A 79 6.19 2.31 2.86
CA PRO A 79 5.56 1.18 3.54
C PRO A 79 4.42 0.61 2.71
N VAL A 80 4.38 -0.70 2.61
CA VAL A 80 3.36 -1.40 1.82
C VAL A 80 2.61 -2.35 2.75
N ILE A 81 1.29 -2.26 2.72
CA ILE A 81 0.42 -3.16 3.45
C ILE A 81 -0.22 -4.11 2.44
N ILE A 82 -0.10 -5.39 2.68
CA ILE A 82 -0.65 -6.39 1.77
C ILE A 82 -1.94 -6.94 2.35
N MET A 83 -3.02 -6.93 1.56
CA MET A 83 -4.29 -7.51 1.97
C MET A 83 -4.35 -8.94 1.49
N THR A 84 -4.69 -9.86 2.38
CA THR A 84 -4.76 -11.29 2.07
C THR A 84 -6.04 -11.88 2.62
N ALA A 85 -6.45 -13.03 2.06
CA ALA A 85 -7.53 -13.78 2.67
C ALA A 85 -7.07 -14.34 4.00
N TYR A 86 -7.98 -14.46 4.94
CA TYR A 86 -7.66 -14.97 6.26
C TYR A 86 -6.97 -16.32 6.20
N SER A 87 -7.35 -17.15 5.25
CA SER A 87 -6.80 -18.48 5.14
C SER A 87 -5.49 -18.54 4.35
N ASP A 88 -5.01 -17.42 3.86
CA ASP A 88 -3.84 -17.40 2.98
C ASP A 88 -2.60 -16.95 3.74
N LEU A 89 -2.23 -17.75 4.72
CA LEU A 89 -1.09 -17.45 5.57
C LEU A 89 0.23 -17.50 4.81
N ASP A 90 0.32 -18.40 3.84
CA ASP A 90 1.55 -18.51 3.06
C ASP A 90 1.85 -17.25 2.30
N SER A 91 0.82 -16.61 1.74
CA SER A 91 1.01 -15.34 1.06
C SER A 91 1.40 -14.23 2.01
N ALA A 92 0.86 -14.24 3.23
CA ALA A 92 1.24 -13.25 4.23
C ALA A 92 2.72 -13.38 4.60
N VAL A 93 3.19 -14.61 4.77
CA VAL A 93 4.60 -14.86 5.07
C VAL A 93 5.47 -14.37 3.91
N ALA A 94 5.07 -14.71 2.68
CA ALA A 94 5.83 -14.26 1.52
C ALA A 94 5.88 -12.74 1.42
N ALA A 95 4.80 -12.05 1.79
CA ALA A 95 4.76 -10.61 1.77
C ALA A 95 5.75 -10.02 2.77
N PHE A 96 5.80 -10.56 3.98
CA PHE A 96 6.77 -10.09 4.96
C PHE A 96 8.19 -10.34 4.51
N GLN A 97 8.44 -11.50 3.90
CA GLN A 97 9.78 -11.80 3.38
C GLN A 97 10.16 -10.85 2.25
N GLY A 98 9.17 -10.36 1.50
CA GLY A 98 9.41 -9.39 0.45
C GLY A 98 9.53 -7.95 0.93
N GLY A 99 9.37 -7.72 2.23
CA GLY A 99 9.55 -6.39 2.79
C GLY A 99 8.27 -5.62 3.07
N ALA A 100 7.12 -6.29 3.11
CA ALA A 100 5.87 -5.60 3.44
C ALA A 100 5.92 -5.07 4.87
N PHE A 101 5.31 -3.90 5.08
CA PHE A 101 5.25 -3.32 6.40
C PHE A 101 4.34 -4.15 7.32
N GLU A 102 3.22 -4.57 6.78
CA GLU A 102 2.25 -5.34 7.55
C GLU A 102 1.31 -6.03 6.59
N TYR A 103 0.49 -6.96 7.07
CA TYR A 103 -0.56 -7.52 6.24
C TYR A 103 -1.91 -7.28 6.90
N LEU A 104 -2.95 -7.25 6.08
CA LEU A 104 -4.29 -6.98 6.56
C LEU A 104 -5.20 -8.10 6.06
N PRO A 105 -5.65 -9.01 6.93
CA PRO A 105 -6.48 -10.11 6.48
C PRO A 105 -7.89 -9.66 6.11
N LYS A 106 -8.46 -10.26 5.10
CA LYS A 106 -9.82 -9.99 4.68
C LYS A 106 -10.72 -11.11 5.18
N PRO A 107 -11.89 -10.79 5.68
CA PRO A 107 -12.44 -9.44 5.83
C PRO A 107 -11.77 -8.71 6.98
N PHE A 108 -11.61 -7.42 6.84
CA PHE A 108 -10.96 -6.63 7.87
C PHE A 108 -11.95 -5.68 8.55
N ASP A 109 -11.55 -5.24 9.71
CA ASP A 109 -12.30 -4.25 10.45
C ASP A 109 -11.83 -2.88 9.98
N VAL A 110 -12.74 -2.01 9.58
CA VAL A 110 -12.36 -0.73 8.99
C VAL A 110 -11.53 0.13 9.96
N PRO A 111 -11.90 0.28 11.23
CA PRO A 111 -11.06 1.04 12.15
C PRO A 111 -9.66 0.46 12.29
N GLN A 112 -9.53 -0.86 12.26
CA GLN A 112 -8.24 -1.50 12.34
C GLN A 112 -7.41 -1.20 11.09
N ALA A 113 -8.04 -1.23 9.92
CA ALA A 113 -7.35 -0.91 8.69
C ALA A 113 -6.84 0.53 8.69
N VAL A 114 -7.67 1.45 9.15
CA VAL A 114 -7.29 2.86 9.23
C VAL A 114 -6.12 3.05 10.19
N ALA A 115 -6.18 2.41 11.35
CA ALA A 115 -5.09 2.51 12.34
C ALA A 115 -3.79 1.99 11.77
N LEU A 116 -3.84 0.88 11.03
CA LEU A 116 -2.66 0.30 10.44
C LEU A 116 -2.07 1.20 9.36
N ILE A 117 -2.93 1.78 8.54
CA ILE A 117 -2.48 2.70 7.50
C ILE A 117 -1.83 3.94 8.11
N ARG A 118 -2.42 4.50 9.16
CA ARG A 118 -1.84 5.67 9.81
C ARG A 118 -0.48 5.34 10.41
N ARG A 119 -0.35 4.16 10.99
CA ARG A 119 0.93 3.74 11.54
C ARG A 119 1.98 3.59 10.45
N ALA A 120 1.58 3.05 9.30
CA ALA A 120 2.49 2.94 8.17
C ALA A 120 2.93 4.30 7.67
N MET A 121 2.02 5.25 7.59
CA MET A 121 2.37 6.59 7.14
C MET A 121 3.33 7.26 8.11
N GLN A 122 3.22 6.99 9.39
CA GLN A 122 4.14 7.54 10.38
C GLN A 122 5.52 6.90 10.31
N GLU A 123 5.57 5.65 9.86
CA GLU A 123 6.84 4.96 9.74
C GLU A 123 7.60 5.36 8.48
N ASN A 124 6.93 5.99 7.54
CA ASN A 124 7.59 6.41 6.31
C ASN A 124 8.45 7.62 6.61
N PRO A 125 9.74 7.48 6.64
CA PRO A 125 10.61 8.55 7.04
C PRO A 125 10.58 9.59 6.01
N ARG A 126 10.42 10.76 6.37
CA ARG A 126 10.42 11.76 5.50
C ARG A 126 11.72 12.05 5.26
N PRO A 127 12.21 11.90 4.30
CA PRO A 127 13.50 12.04 3.97
C PRO A 127 14.08 13.12 4.62
N PRO A 128 13.99 14.05 4.42
CA PRO A 128 14.80 14.96 4.87
C PRO A 128 14.93 15.02 6.24
N HIS A 129 14.49 14.71 6.91
CA HIS A 129 14.54 15.03 8.08
C HIS A 129 14.86 14.10 8.90
N THR A 130 15.40 13.65 8.88
CA THR A 130 15.80 12.89 9.55
C THR A 130 16.43 13.24 10.48
N PRO A 131 16.42 13.24 11.35
CA PRO A 131 16.84 13.64 12.37
C PRO A 131 17.86 13.18 12.76
N PRO A 132 18.49 13.50 13.09
CA PRO A 132 19.42 13.19 13.49
C PRO A 132 19.49 12.90 14.59
N PRO A 133 19.80 12.52 15.02
CA PRO A 133 19.86 12.13 16.20
C PRO A 133 20.43 12.71 16.99
#